data_e8915c0420bcfbb8cacc38763f342aad
#
_entry.id   e8915c0420bcfbb8cacc38763f342aad
#
_cell.length_a   1.000
_cell.length_b   1.000
_cell.length_c   1.000
_cell.angle_alpha   90.00
_cell.angle_beta   90.00
_cell.angle_gamma   90.00
#
_symmetry.space_group_name_H-M   'P 1'
#
loop_
_entity.id
_entity.type
_entity.pdbx_description
1 polymer ?
#
loop_
_entity_poly.entity_id
_entity_poly.type
_entity_poly.pdbx_seq_one_letter_code
_entity_poly.pdbx_strand_id
1 'polypeptide(L)'
;MSLIGQIWLKLFVVIALAFVGGVVVHTDAMRDTLQTQLQLKNADNATALAQVLSQQKGDEALMELALSAQFDTGFYRRIRFVGADGVQRFLREGRPQPLAAPRWFAQWLPIAAAPGVAQVSDGWRALGHIEVESQGSFAHDELWHAVQRGATAMLMLGLLAAAAGALMVGRIRRPLERAVEQAHSLERGEYVTVEEPPTPELRRLVSAMNSMVLRLKQVFEGQATQVETLRRQANCDALTGLSNRAHFMGQLDAALHREDGSAEGGLVLLRILDLAELNRSIGHDSADRMIAAIAQALQAYTTRADGCFVGRLNGSDFAICLPVGGVAEETARALCAALQAVLPAFGKQAAVAAGAVETVRATALAALMAQADLALARAEAKGAFAVETAGEPGTTLARLGEGGWRRRLHEALAAGRASLVEYPVRSRSGQLVHLECPLRVQLEPGGEPEPAARWLPLAGRAHLTAALDERALSLALGAITLDGQPRAVNLAIASLGDSGFAARVRAQLLQAPRAARLVWLEVPEAAAADQFELVRELARQLRPTGARVGLEHAGERIGRIERLFELGLDYVKLDASITRDIARDAARAGFVNGVVAMLHSLSVQVIAEGVAQAQDADALWQCGVDAQTGPFVSAQRG
;
A
#
# COMPACT_ATOMS: atom_id res chain seq x y z
N MET A 1 -26.43 -5.05 -7.81
CA MET A 1 -26.14 -3.93 -8.74
C MET A 1 -25.50 -2.80 -7.94
N SER A 2 -24.42 -2.20 -8.44
CA SER A 2 -23.80 -1.04 -7.79
C SER A 2 -24.77 0.16 -7.77
N LEU A 3 -24.61 1.06 -6.79
CA LEU A 3 -25.42 2.29 -6.68
C LEU A 3 -25.39 3.09 -8.00
N ILE A 4 -24.22 3.14 -8.63
CA ILE A 4 -24.00 3.79 -9.92
C ILE A 4 -24.80 3.10 -11.04
N GLY A 5 -24.84 1.77 -11.05
CA GLY A 5 -25.66 1.01 -12.00
C GLY A 5 -27.16 1.28 -11.83
N GLN A 6 -27.63 1.48 -10.61
CA GLN A 6 -29.03 1.86 -10.33
C GLN A 6 -29.34 3.28 -10.83
N ILE A 7 -28.41 4.24 -10.66
CA ILE A 7 -28.59 5.61 -11.18
C ILE A 7 -28.65 5.59 -12.70
N TRP A 8 -27.78 4.84 -13.37
CA TRP A 8 -27.81 4.70 -14.83
C TRP A 8 -29.08 4.06 -15.34
N LEU A 9 -29.56 3.02 -14.68
CA LEU A 9 -30.82 2.36 -15.04
C LEU A 9 -32.00 3.32 -14.92
N LYS A 10 -32.09 4.07 -13.81
CA LYS A 10 -33.17 5.06 -13.60
C LYS A 10 -33.08 6.19 -14.64
N LEU A 11 -31.90 6.71 -14.91
CA LEU A 11 -31.70 7.76 -15.91
C LEU A 11 -32.13 7.27 -17.31
N PHE A 12 -31.73 6.05 -17.69
CA PHE A 12 -32.11 5.44 -18.96
C PHE A 12 -33.64 5.28 -19.07
N VAL A 13 -34.29 4.79 -18.02
CA VAL A 13 -35.75 4.62 -17.99
C VAL A 13 -36.47 5.97 -18.15
N VAL A 14 -36.00 7.01 -17.45
CA VAL A 14 -36.60 8.36 -17.57
C VAL A 14 -36.41 8.93 -18.97
N ILE A 15 -35.21 8.82 -19.55
CA ILE A 15 -34.96 9.30 -20.91
C ILE A 15 -35.78 8.51 -21.93
N ALA A 16 -35.90 7.19 -21.78
CA ALA A 16 -36.69 6.35 -22.69
C ALA A 16 -38.20 6.68 -22.60
N LEU A 17 -38.73 6.88 -21.39
CA LEU A 17 -40.10 7.30 -21.20
C LEU A 17 -40.38 8.69 -21.78
N ALA A 18 -39.48 9.64 -21.56
CA ALA A 18 -39.58 10.98 -22.14
C ALA A 18 -39.51 10.96 -23.67
N PHE A 19 -38.64 10.13 -24.25
CA PHE A 19 -38.52 9.94 -25.70
C PHE A 19 -39.81 9.38 -26.28
N VAL A 20 -40.29 8.25 -25.76
CA VAL A 20 -41.52 7.58 -26.26
C VAL A 20 -42.72 8.50 -26.08
N GLY A 21 -42.90 9.07 -24.90
CA GLY A 21 -44.02 9.98 -24.61
C GLY A 21 -43.97 11.23 -25.52
N GLY A 22 -42.81 11.83 -25.70
CA GLY A 22 -42.65 13.00 -26.55
C GLY A 22 -42.96 12.71 -28.03
N VAL A 23 -42.50 11.58 -28.55
CA VAL A 23 -42.77 11.17 -29.93
C VAL A 23 -44.27 10.89 -30.11
N VAL A 24 -44.91 10.21 -29.16
CA VAL A 24 -46.38 9.92 -29.21
C VAL A 24 -47.20 11.22 -29.21
N VAL A 25 -46.95 12.12 -28.25
CA VAL A 25 -47.65 13.39 -28.14
C VAL A 25 -47.44 14.27 -29.38
N HIS A 26 -46.21 14.36 -29.88
CA HIS A 26 -45.90 15.13 -31.09
C HIS A 26 -46.59 14.57 -32.33
N THR A 27 -46.64 13.24 -32.47
CA THR A 27 -47.27 12.56 -33.61
C THR A 27 -48.77 12.76 -33.58
N ASP A 28 -49.42 12.63 -32.41
CA ASP A 28 -50.86 12.81 -32.24
C ASP A 28 -51.27 14.26 -32.54
N ALA A 29 -50.60 15.23 -31.96
CA ALA A 29 -50.86 16.66 -32.23
C ALA A 29 -50.67 17.03 -33.72
N MET A 30 -49.65 16.50 -34.39
CA MET A 30 -49.43 16.75 -35.81
C MET A 30 -50.50 16.07 -36.67
N ARG A 31 -50.90 14.87 -36.33
CA ARG A 31 -52.01 14.15 -36.98
C ARG A 31 -53.30 14.96 -36.93
N ASP A 32 -53.70 15.44 -35.75
CA ASP A 32 -54.90 16.25 -35.55
C ASP A 32 -54.86 17.54 -36.36
N THR A 33 -53.67 18.20 -36.41
CA THR A 33 -53.45 19.40 -37.20
C THR A 33 -53.63 19.12 -38.69
N LEU A 34 -53.02 18.06 -39.22
CA LEU A 34 -53.14 17.66 -40.62
C LEU A 34 -54.53 17.21 -40.99
N GLN A 35 -55.24 16.51 -40.12
CA GLN A 35 -56.64 16.12 -40.30
C GLN A 35 -57.55 17.34 -40.42
N THR A 36 -57.39 18.32 -39.53
CA THR A 36 -58.14 19.58 -39.58
C THR A 36 -57.84 20.38 -40.86
N GLN A 37 -56.58 20.48 -41.26
CA GLN A 37 -56.19 21.15 -42.49
C GLN A 37 -56.77 20.47 -43.72
N LEU A 38 -56.76 19.12 -43.77
CA LEU A 38 -57.33 18.37 -44.88
C LEU A 38 -58.86 18.55 -44.95
N GLN A 39 -59.54 18.62 -43.80
CA GLN A 39 -60.98 18.87 -43.73
C GLN A 39 -61.36 20.28 -44.22
N LEU A 40 -60.63 21.31 -43.80
CA LEU A 40 -60.78 22.68 -44.29
C LEU A 40 -60.56 22.76 -45.79
N LYS A 41 -59.48 22.12 -46.28
CA LYS A 41 -59.16 22.08 -47.73
C LYS A 41 -60.27 21.39 -48.54
N ASN A 42 -60.87 20.30 -47.99
CA ASN A 42 -62.04 19.65 -48.63
C ASN A 42 -63.23 20.59 -48.73
N ALA A 43 -63.54 21.33 -47.67
CA ALA A 43 -64.67 22.28 -47.63
C ALA A 43 -64.40 23.46 -48.59
N ASP A 44 -63.19 24.03 -48.61
CA ASP A 44 -62.83 25.11 -49.54
C ASP A 44 -62.92 24.67 -50.99
N ASN A 45 -62.37 23.48 -51.31
CA ASN A 45 -62.44 22.90 -52.65
C ASN A 45 -63.86 22.62 -53.06
N ALA A 46 -64.75 22.10 -52.17
CA ALA A 46 -66.13 21.87 -52.45
C ALA A 46 -66.87 23.18 -52.77
N THR A 47 -66.58 24.23 -51.97
CA THR A 47 -67.22 25.56 -52.17
C THR A 47 -66.75 26.18 -53.49
N ALA A 48 -65.43 26.13 -53.82
CA ALA A 48 -64.91 26.62 -55.07
C ALA A 48 -65.50 25.88 -56.27
N LEU A 49 -65.62 24.55 -56.22
CA LEU A 49 -66.21 23.73 -57.25
C LEU A 49 -67.71 23.98 -57.39
N ALA A 50 -68.43 24.11 -56.28
CA ALA A 50 -69.87 24.44 -56.30
C ALA A 50 -70.11 25.79 -56.99
N GLN A 51 -69.24 26.77 -56.75
CA GLN A 51 -69.36 28.08 -57.44
C GLN A 51 -69.14 27.97 -58.96
N VAL A 52 -68.12 27.18 -59.38
CA VAL A 52 -67.84 26.92 -60.83
C VAL A 52 -69.01 26.21 -61.48
N LEU A 53 -69.58 25.19 -60.80
CA LEU A 53 -70.75 24.44 -61.33
C LEU A 53 -72.01 25.28 -61.38
N SER A 54 -72.22 26.16 -60.42
CA SER A 54 -73.35 27.07 -60.36
C SER A 54 -73.39 28.03 -61.57
N GLN A 55 -72.19 28.41 -62.09
CA GLN A 55 -72.11 29.25 -63.24
C GLN A 55 -72.58 28.56 -64.54
N GLN A 56 -72.57 27.21 -64.58
CA GLN A 56 -73.04 26.43 -65.77
C GLN A 56 -74.53 26.33 -65.87
N LYS A 57 -75.31 26.98 -64.98
CA LYS A 57 -76.81 27.12 -65.07
C LYS A 57 -77.54 25.80 -65.25
N GLY A 58 -77.05 24.68 -64.74
CA GLY A 58 -77.67 23.38 -64.80
C GLY A 58 -77.44 22.58 -66.08
N ASP A 59 -76.62 23.02 -66.96
CA ASP A 59 -76.15 22.22 -68.12
C ASP A 59 -75.28 21.04 -67.68
N GLU A 60 -75.89 19.84 -67.72
CA GLU A 60 -75.20 18.62 -67.23
C GLU A 60 -73.93 18.31 -67.99
N ALA A 61 -73.84 18.58 -69.29
CA ALA A 61 -72.63 18.30 -70.12
C ALA A 61 -71.53 19.25 -69.78
N LEU A 62 -71.79 20.54 -69.56
CA LEU A 62 -70.81 21.52 -69.17
C LEU A 62 -70.40 21.32 -67.67
N MET A 63 -71.30 20.89 -66.80
CA MET A 63 -70.94 20.55 -65.45
C MET A 63 -70.06 19.33 -65.39
N GLU A 64 -70.29 18.27 -66.16
CA GLU A 64 -69.40 17.09 -66.23
C GLU A 64 -68.01 17.44 -66.79
N LEU A 65 -67.99 18.29 -67.81
CA LEU A 65 -66.74 18.75 -68.42
C LEU A 65 -65.89 19.55 -67.35
N ALA A 66 -66.53 20.49 -66.68
CA ALA A 66 -65.88 21.29 -65.62
C ALA A 66 -65.40 20.41 -64.46
N LEU A 67 -66.22 19.43 -64.04
CA LEU A 67 -65.79 18.45 -63.01
C LEU A 67 -64.59 17.60 -63.47
N SER A 68 -64.63 17.11 -64.67
CA SER A 68 -63.54 16.30 -65.25
C SER A 68 -62.26 17.11 -65.37
N ALA A 69 -62.36 18.33 -65.85
CA ALA A 69 -61.17 19.22 -65.97
C ALA A 69 -60.54 19.52 -64.59
N GLN A 70 -61.39 19.74 -63.64
CA GLN A 70 -60.89 20.00 -62.28
C GLN A 70 -60.33 18.73 -61.60
N PHE A 71 -60.97 17.57 -61.82
CA PHE A 71 -60.51 16.28 -61.31
C PHE A 71 -59.15 15.89 -61.93
N ASP A 72 -58.93 16.16 -63.22
CA ASP A 72 -57.69 15.87 -63.91
C ASP A 72 -56.49 16.67 -63.41
N THR A 73 -56.71 17.69 -62.56
CA THR A 73 -55.60 18.37 -61.86
C THR A 73 -54.83 17.45 -60.88
N GLY A 74 -55.40 16.26 -60.57
CA GLY A 74 -54.75 15.24 -59.74
C GLY A 74 -54.82 15.46 -58.24
N PHE A 75 -55.43 16.53 -57.73
CA PHE A 75 -55.50 16.86 -56.31
C PHE A 75 -56.64 16.18 -55.56
N TYR A 76 -57.56 15.54 -56.30
CA TYR A 76 -58.78 14.96 -55.73
C TYR A 76 -58.74 13.44 -55.73
N ARG A 77 -59.17 12.85 -54.63
CA ARG A 77 -59.38 11.42 -54.46
C ARG A 77 -60.74 11.04 -55.04
N ARG A 78 -61.79 11.82 -54.71
CA ARG A 78 -63.12 11.60 -55.15
C ARG A 78 -63.87 12.93 -55.26
N ILE A 79 -64.60 13.10 -56.38
CA ILE A 79 -65.60 14.16 -56.52
C ILE A 79 -66.90 13.50 -56.88
N ARG A 80 -67.99 13.79 -56.08
CA ARG A 80 -69.29 13.28 -56.28
C ARG A 80 -70.30 14.44 -56.33
N PHE A 81 -71.09 14.48 -57.39
CA PHE A 81 -72.21 15.41 -57.45
C PHE A 81 -73.53 14.66 -57.30
N VAL A 82 -74.37 15.09 -56.37
CA VAL A 82 -75.68 14.53 -56.07
C VAL A 82 -76.74 15.59 -56.36
N GLY A 83 -77.66 15.25 -57.25
CA GLY A 83 -78.79 16.14 -57.64
C GLY A 83 -79.68 16.45 -56.48
N ALA A 84 -80.63 17.44 -56.66
CA ALA A 84 -81.65 17.81 -55.69
C ALA A 84 -82.65 16.69 -55.42
N ASP A 85 -82.74 15.72 -56.30
CA ASP A 85 -83.56 14.49 -56.19
C ASP A 85 -82.82 13.39 -55.36
N GLY A 86 -81.64 13.64 -54.86
CA GLY A 86 -80.84 12.68 -54.15
C GLY A 86 -80.13 11.65 -55.02
N VAL A 87 -80.29 11.74 -56.36
CA VAL A 87 -79.63 10.81 -57.29
C VAL A 87 -78.18 11.26 -57.57
N GLN A 88 -77.25 10.35 -57.48
CA GLN A 88 -75.86 10.62 -57.89
C GLN A 88 -75.77 10.79 -59.40
N ARG A 89 -75.46 11.99 -59.88
CA ARG A 89 -75.30 12.32 -61.32
C ARG A 89 -73.91 12.06 -61.83
N PHE A 90 -72.87 12.50 -61.08
CA PHE A 90 -71.48 12.35 -61.45
C PHE A 90 -70.62 11.79 -60.30
N LEU A 91 -69.74 10.89 -60.65
CA LEU A 91 -68.70 10.36 -59.75
C LEU A 91 -67.37 10.25 -60.49
N ARG A 92 -66.38 10.85 -59.95
CA ARG A 92 -64.99 10.65 -60.39
C ARG A 92 -64.14 10.18 -59.23
N GLU A 93 -63.44 9.05 -59.38
CA GLU A 93 -62.52 8.48 -58.40
C GLU A 93 -61.13 8.36 -58.99
N GLY A 94 -60.15 8.92 -58.29
CA GLY A 94 -58.74 8.88 -58.65
C GLY A 94 -58.05 7.63 -58.12
N ARG A 95 -57.00 7.22 -58.82
CA ARG A 95 -56.13 6.18 -58.32
C ARG A 95 -55.38 6.70 -57.08
N PRO A 96 -55.18 5.87 -56.04
CA PRO A 96 -54.37 6.26 -54.91
C PRO A 96 -52.96 6.65 -55.39
N GLN A 97 -52.50 7.81 -55.01
CA GLN A 97 -51.12 8.22 -55.29
C GLN A 97 -50.13 7.40 -54.42
N PRO A 98 -48.93 7.10 -54.93
CA PRO A 98 -47.91 6.42 -54.15
C PRO A 98 -47.58 7.24 -52.90
N LEU A 99 -47.54 6.57 -51.75
CA LEU A 99 -47.13 7.14 -50.48
C LEU A 99 -45.60 7.07 -50.33
N ALA A 100 -44.96 8.16 -49.96
CA ALA A 100 -43.56 8.15 -49.51
C ALA A 100 -43.47 7.56 -48.07
N ALA A 101 -44.52 7.74 -47.29
CA ALA A 101 -44.60 7.13 -45.99
C ALA A 101 -44.75 5.58 -46.05
N PRO A 102 -44.10 4.81 -45.17
CA PRO A 102 -44.29 3.35 -45.09
C PRO A 102 -45.73 2.93 -44.93
N ARG A 103 -46.18 1.87 -45.64
CA ARG A 103 -47.54 1.39 -45.60
C ARG A 103 -48.04 1.04 -44.17
N TRP A 104 -47.19 0.45 -43.35
CA TRP A 104 -47.50 0.14 -41.95
C TRP A 104 -47.83 1.41 -41.14
N PHE A 105 -47.09 2.53 -41.39
CA PHE A 105 -47.30 3.80 -40.70
C PHE A 105 -48.67 4.41 -41.06
N ALA A 106 -49.02 4.44 -42.36
CA ALA A 106 -50.32 4.93 -42.80
C ALA A 106 -51.52 4.08 -42.30
N GLN A 107 -51.29 2.75 -42.08
CA GLN A 107 -52.30 1.87 -41.52
C GLN A 107 -52.49 2.08 -39.99
N TRP A 108 -51.41 2.34 -39.27
CA TRP A 108 -51.42 2.56 -37.83
C TRP A 108 -51.94 3.95 -37.44
N LEU A 109 -51.73 4.96 -38.29
CA LEU A 109 -52.09 6.35 -38.09
C LEU A 109 -52.95 6.85 -39.24
N PRO A 110 -54.19 6.34 -39.39
CA PRO A 110 -55.04 6.78 -40.49
C PRO A 110 -55.46 8.24 -40.29
N ILE A 111 -55.35 9.04 -41.35
CA ILE A 111 -55.83 10.43 -41.40
C ILE A 111 -57.15 10.38 -42.16
N ALA A 112 -58.30 10.47 -41.48
CA ALA A 112 -59.63 10.47 -42.05
C ALA A 112 -60.20 11.89 -41.95
N ALA A 113 -60.37 12.57 -43.07
CA ALA A 113 -61.07 13.85 -43.10
C ALA A 113 -62.42 13.66 -43.76
N ALA A 114 -63.41 14.29 -43.20
CA ALA A 114 -64.77 14.30 -43.79
C ALA A 114 -64.75 14.96 -45.19
N PRO A 115 -65.46 14.45 -46.18
CA PRO A 115 -65.63 15.13 -47.46
C PRO A 115 -66.21 16.53 -47.26
N GLY A 116 -65.70 17.49 -48.01
CA GLY A 116 -66.27 18.83 -48.07
C GLY A 116 -67.56 18.78 -48.86
N VAL A 117 -68.57 19.39 -48.34
CA VAL A 117 -69.93 19.44 -48.99
C VAL A 117 -70.31 20.88 -49.26
N ALA A 118 -70.73 21.19 -50.48
CA ALA A 118 -71.23 22.51 -50.83
C ALA A 118 -72.46 22.41 -51.79
N GLN A 119 -73.34 23.34 -51.63
CA GLN A 119 -74.57 23.38 -52.47
C GLN A 119 -74.29 24.03 -53.84
N VAL A 120 -74.82 23.45 -54.90
CA VAL A 120 -74.80 23.99 -56.24
C VAL A 120 -76.17 24.50 -56.59
N SER A 121 -76.29 25.74 -57.09
CA SER A 121 -77.61 26.38 -57.39
C SER A 121 -77.52 27.16 -58.71
N ASP A 122 -78.69 27.26 -59.38
CA ASP A 122 -78.86 28.11 -60.54
C ASP A 122 -79.63 29.36 -60.12
N GLY A 123 -78.96 30.22 -59.33
CA GLY A 123 -79.61 31.42 -58.76
C GLY A 123 -80.69 31.12 -57.71
N TRP A 124 -81.87 30.75 -58.17
CA TRP A 124 -83.01 30.53 -57.30
C TRP A 124 -83.38 29.03 -57.06
N ARG A 125 -82.73 28.15 -57.82
CA ARG A 125 -83.04 26.73 -57.78
C ARG A 125 -81.86 25.93 -57.32
N ALA A 126 -82.00 25.11 -56.29
CA ALA A 126 -81.00 24.17 -55.85
C ALA A 126 -80.85 23.04 -56.91
N LEU A 127 -79.64 22.90 -57.46
CA LEU A 127 -79.36 21.85 -58.44
C LEU A 127 -78.87 20.56 -57.74
N GLY A 128 -78.34 20.67 -56.56
CA GLY A 128 -77.78 19.56 -55.79
C GLY A 128 -76.68 19.99 -54.87
N HIS A 129 -75.88 19.05 -54.47
CA HIS A 129 -74.64 19.31 -53.68
C HIS A 129 -73.50 18.53 -54.26
N ILE A 130 -72.31 19.10 -54.07
CA ILE A 130 -71.06 18.46 -54.43
C ILE A 130 -70.33 18.00 -53.19
N GLU A 131 -69.82 16.80 -53.20
CA GLU A 131 -68.91 16.24 -52.21
C GLU A 131 -67.51 16.10 -52.79
N VAL A 132 -66.53 16.63 -52.11
CA VAL A 132 -65.15 16.64 -52.55
C VAL A 132 -64.23 16.03 -51.47
N GLU A 133 -63.46 15.06 -51.86
CA GLU A 133 -62.42 14.44 -51.03
C GLU A 133 -61.06 14.62 -51.70
N SER A 134 -60.17 15.35 -51.06
CA SER A 134 -58.78 15.58 -51.53
C SER A 134 -57.91 14.35 -51.33
N GLN A 135 -56.82 14.24 -52.06
CA GLN A 135 -55.82 13.20 -51.89
C GLN A 135 -55.17 13.32 -50.51
N GLY A 136 -55.27 12.26 -49.67
CA GLY A 136 -54.68 12.20 -48.31
C GLY A 136 -53.21 11.80 -48.26
N SER A 137 -52.62 11.43 -49.43
CA SER A 137 -51.21 10.97 -49.49
C SER A 137 -50.23 12.02 -48.96
N PHE A 138 -50.42 13.29 -49.34
CA PHE A 138 -49.62 14.40 -48.83
C PHE A 138 -49.62 14.50 -47.30
N ALA A 139 -50.79 14.34 -46.67
CA ALA A 139 -50.89 14.44 -45.20
C ALA A 139 -50.15 13.30 -44.51
N HIS A 140 -50.16 12.08 -45.04
CA HIS A 140 -49.41 10.96 -44.51
C HIS A 140 -47.88 11.14 -44.66
N ASP A 141 -47.45 11.67 -45.82
CA ASP A 141 -46.04 11.93 -46.11
C ASP A 141 -45.47 13.04 -45.20
N GLU A 142 -46.24 14.12 -44.98
CA GLU A 142 -45.86 15.21 -44.08
C GLU A 142 -45.86 14.75 -42.63
N LEU A 143 -46.83 13.91 -42.22
CA LEU A 143 -46.83 13.31 -40.87
C LEU A 143 -45.61 12.43 -40.67
N TRP A 144 -45.23 11.62 -41.68
CA TRP A 144 -44.03 10.78 -41.60
C TRP A 144 -42.73 11.60 -41.44
N HIS A 145 -42.60 12.67 -42.25
CA HIS A 145 -41.45 13.58 -42.14
C HIS A 145 -41.43 14.34 -40.81
N ALA A 146 -42.59 14.72 -40.26
CA ALA A 146 -42.66 15.35 -38.95
C ALA A 146 -42.27 14.40 -37.83
N VAL A 147 -42.70 13.14 -37.91
CA VAL A 147 -42.31 12.09 -36.93
C VAL A 147 -40.80 11.83 -37.02
N GLN A 148 -40.22 11.72 -38.22
CA GLN A 148 -38.77 11.54 -38.40
C GLN A 148 -37.98 12.72 -37.83
N ARG A 149 -38.39 13.95 -38.13
CA ARG A 149 -37.72 15.16 -37.61
C ARG A 149 -37.85 15.26 -36.08
N GLY A 150 -39.05 14.96 -35.55
CA GLY A 150 -39.30 14.94 -34.11
C GLY A 150 -38.50 13.86 -33.38
N ALA A 151 -38.48 12.64 -33.94
CA ALA A 151 -37.69 11.52 -33.38
C ALA A 151 -36.17 11.77 -33.40
N THR A 152 -35.64 12.34 -34.49
CA THR A 152 -34.20 12.69 -34.56
C THR A 152 -33.83 13.80 -33.60
N ALA A 153 -34.65 14.84 -33.46
CA ALA A 153 -34.43 15.91 -32.47
C ALA A 153 -34.46 15.38 -31.02
N MET A 154 -35.40 14.53 -30.71
CA MET A 154 -35.52 13.90 -29.39
C MET A 154 -34.37 12.93 -29.10
N LEU A 155 -33.90 12.17 -30.11
CA LEU A 155 -32.74 11.30 -29.99
C LEU A 155 -31.47 12.10 -29.67
N MET A 156 -31.24 13.19 -30.37
CA MET A 156 -30.13 14.10 -30.14
C MET A 156 -30.17 14.69 -28.71
N LEU A 157 -31.33 15.13 -28.28
CA LEU A 157 -31.53 15.64 -26.91
C LEU A 157 -31.26 14.55 -25.86
N GLY A 158 -31.73 13.33 -26.10
CA GLY A 158 -31.48 12.18 -25.24
C GLY A 158 -29.99 11.82 -25.14
N LEU A 159 -29.27 11.84 -26.27
CA LEU A 159 -27.82 11.63 -26.29
C LEU A 159 -27.07 12.73 -25.52
N LEU A 160 -27.46 13.98 -25.68
CA LEU A 160 -26.90 15.11 -24.93
C LEU A 160 -27.15 14.95 -23.42
N ALA A 161 -28.34 14.60 -23.03
CA ALA A 161 -28.70 14.34 -21.62
C ALA A 161 -27.91 13.15 -21.04
N ALA A 162 -27.75 12.07 -21.82
CA ALA A 162 -26.93 10.91 -21.43
C ALA A 162 -25.44 11.29 -21.27
N ALA A 163 -24.89 12.08 -22.20
CA ALA A 163 -23.50 12.56 -22.11
C ALA A 163 -23.29 13.47 -20.89
N ALA A 164 -24.19 14.40 -20.62
CA ALA A 164 -24.16 15.24 -19.42
C ALA A 164 -24.25 14.43 -18.14
N GLY A 165 -25.13 13.42 -18.10
CA GLY A 165 -25.25 12.48 -16.99
C GLY A 165 -23.96 11.68 -16.76
N ALA A 166 -23.31 11.19 -17.84
CA ALA A 166 -22.04 10.48 -17.77
C ALA A 166 -20.92 11.33 -17.16
N LEU A 167 -20.81 12.58 -17.59
CA LEU A 167 -19.84 13.53 -17.05
C LEU A 167 -20.10 13.83 -15.57
N MET A 168 -21.36 14.01 -15.18
CA MET A 168 -21.73 14.28 -13.80
C MET A 168 -21.44 13.08 -12.88
N VAL A 169 -21.81 11.87 -13.30
CA VAL A 169 -21.51 10.63 -12.56
C VAL A 169 -20.01 10.41 -12.44
N GLY A 170 -19.24 10.68 -13.50
CA GLY A 170 -17.78 10.59 -13.49
C GLY A 170 -17.10 11.55 -12.50
N ARG A 171 -17.65 12.77 -12.34
CA ARG A 171 -17.16 13.75 -11.36
C ARG A 171 -17.41 13.36 -9.91
N ILE A 172 -18.40 12.52 -9.64
CA ILE A 172 -18.69 12.01 -8.30
C ILE A 172 -17.94 10.70 -8.04
N ARG A 173 -17.91 9.81 -9.03
CA ARG A 173 -17.33 8.48 -8.90
C ARG A 173 -15.84 8.51 -8.60
N ARG A 174 -15.04 9.28 -9.36
CA ARG A 174 -13.58 9.32 -9.22
C ARG A 174 -13.10 9.75 -7.83
N PRO A 175 -13.60 10.86 -7.23
CA PRO A 175 -13.21 11.24 -5.88
C PRO A 175 -13.66 10.22 -4.83
N LEU A 176 -14.82 9.60 -5.00
CA LEU A 176 -15.32 8.59 -4.07
C LEU A 176 -14.44 7.33 -4.11
N GLU A 177 -14.05 6.86 -5.29
CA GLU A 177 -13.12 5.74 -5.44
C GLU A 177 -11.76 6.03 -4.79
N ARG A 178 -11.24 7.28 -4.94
CA ARG A 178 -10.00 7.71 -4.26
C ARG A 178 -10.15 7.75 -2.75
N ALA A 179 -11.29 8.19 -2.23
CA ALA A 179 -11.55 8.18 -0.79
C ALA A 179 -11.65 6.75 -0.23
N VAL A 180 -12.28 5.83 -0.95
CA VAL A 180 -12.32 4.41 -0.59
C VAL A 180 -10.92 3.79 -0.62
N GLU A 181 -10.13 4.08 -1.66
CA GLU A 181 -8.74 3.62 -1.75
C GLU A 181 -7.88 4.20 -0.62
N GLN A 182 -8.07 5.47 -0.24
CA GLN A 182 -7.42 6.06 0.93
C GLN A 182 -7.79 5.31 2.22
N ALA A 183 -9.06 4.93 2.40
CA ALA A 183 -9.48 4.15 3.56
C ALA A 183 -8.81 2.76 3.59
N HIS A 184 -8.73 2.08 2.44
CA HIS A 184 -8.00 0.82 2.33
C HIS A 184 -6.48 0.99 2.49
N SER A 185 -5.91 2.10 2.02
CA SER A 185 -4.51 2.41 2.27
C SER A 185 -4.23 2.61 3.76
N LEU A 186 -5.14 3.29 4.46
CA LEU A 186 -5.05 3.45 5.91
C LEU A 186 -5.13 2.11 6.66
N GLU A 187 -6.02 1.21 6.24
CA GLU A 187 -6.11 -0.16 6.77
C GLU A 187 -4.82 -0.96 6.53
N ARG A 188 -4.12 -0.68 5.43
CA ARG A 188 -2.81 -1.25 5.12
C ARG A 188 -1.63 -0.55 5.81
N GLY A 189 -1.88 0.45 6.66
CA GLY A 189 -0.83 1.23 7.31
C GLY A 189 -0.20 2.31 6.42
N GLU A 190 -0.79 2.63 5.28
CA GLU A 190 -0.31 3.68 4.38
C GLU A 190 -1.06 5.00 4.66
N TYR A 191 -0.37 5.98 5.23
CA TYR A 191 -0.96 7.28 5.62
C TYR A 191 -0.89 8.29 4.48
N VAL A 192 -1.69 8.06 3.43
CA VAL A 192 -1.71 8.90 2.23
C VAL A 192 -2.85 9.91 2.32
N THR A 193 -2.57 11.17 2.00
CA THR A 193 -3.60 12.21 1.83
C THR A 193 -4.01 12.31 0.37
N VAL A 194 -5.29 12.57 0.12
CA VAL A 194 -5.87 12.70 -1.22
C VAL A 194 -6.24 14.16 -1.49
N GLU A 195 -6.08 14.58 -2.74
CA GLU A 195 -6.45 15.92 -3.18
C GLU A 195 -7.96 16.19 -3.00
N GLU A 196 -8.29 17.33 -2.44
CA GLU A 196 -9.68 17.71 -2.16
C GLU A 196 -10.45 17.99 -3.46
N PRO A 197 -11.61 17.33 -3.66
CA PRO A 197 -12.44 17.53 -4.84
C PRO A 197 -13.13 18.90 -4.83
N PRO A 198 -13.52 19.43 -6.00
CA PRO A 198 -14.19 20.73 -6.10
C PRO A 198 -15.63 20.74 -5.53
N THR A 199 -16.27 19.56 -5.40
CA THR A 199 -17.64 19.43 -4.88
C THR A 199 -17.66 19.60 -3.35
N PRO A 200 -18.47 20.50 -2.78
CA PRO A 200 -18.44 20.83 -1.35
C PRO A 200 -18.67 19.64 -0.41
N GLU A 201 -19.61 18.77 -0.76
CA GLU A 201 -19.96 17.58 0.06
C GLU A 201 -18.81 16.57 0.09
N LEU A 202 -18.21 16.28 -1.06
CA LEU A 202 -17.08 15.35 -1.16
C LEU A 202 -15.80 15.98 -0.58
N ARG A 203 -15.64 17.30 -0.71
CA ARG A 203 -14.52 18.02 -0.09
C ARG A 203 -14.55 17.88 1.42
N ARG A 204 -15.71 18.06 2.06
CA ARG A 204 -15.86 17.85 3.52
C ARG A 204 -15.47 16.45 3.94
N LEU A 205 -15.89 15.42 3.19
CA LEU A 205 -15.54 14.03 3.47
C LEU A 205 -14.03 13.81 3.34
N VAL A 206 -13.42 14.21 2.21
CA VAL A 206 -11.99 14.02 1.95
C VAL A 206 -11.14 14.84 2.94
N SER A 207 -11.54 16.07 3.26
CA SER A 207 -10.86 16.91 4.25
C SER A 207 -10.92 16.28 5.65
N ALA A 208 -12.07 15.71 6.06
CA ALA A 208 -12.20 15.00 7.33
C ALA A 208 -11.29 13.75 7.37
N MET A 209 -11.23 12.99 6.27
CA MET A 209 -10.34 11.83 6.16
C MET A 209 -8.86 12.24 6.19
N ASN A 210 -8.47 13.28 5.44
CA ASN A 210 -7.11 13.83 5.48
C ASN A 210 -6.73 14.29 6.90
N SER A 211 -7.65 14.98 7.59
CA SER A 211 -7.44 15.41 8.97
C SER A 211 -7.26 14.24 9.92
N MET A 212 -8.02 13.15 9.73
CA MET A 212 -7.87 11.91 10.50
C MET A 212 -6.49 11.28 10.27
N VAL A 213 -6.04 11.16 9.02
CA VAL A 213 -4.71 10.63 8.66
C VAL A 213 -3.60 11.47 9.31
N LEU A 214 -3.67 12.81 9.20
CA LEU A 214 -2.69 13.71 9.80
C LEU A 214 -2.65 13.60 11.33
N ARG A 215 -3.82 13.46 11.97
CA ARG A 215 -3.90 13.30 13.42
C ARG A 215 -3.31 11.96 13.88
N LEU A 216 -3.57 10.87 13.16
CA LEU A 216 -2.96 9.57 13.44
C LEU A 216 -1.43 9.64 13.32
N LYS A 217 -0.92 10.29 12.28
CA LYS A 217 0.51 10.53 12.10
C LYS A 217 1.12 11.29 13.28
N GLN A 218 0.48 12.39 13.72
CA GLN A 218 0.94 13.18 14.88
C GLN A 218 0.94 12.37 16.18
N VAL A 219 -0.08 11.55 16.41
CA VAL A 219 -0.14 10.65 17.58
C VAL A 219 1.03 9.67 17.56
N PHE A 220 1.31 9.07 16.39
CA PHE A 220 2.42 8.14 16.23
C PHE A 220 3.78 8.82 16.47
N GLU A 221 4.02 9.99 15.88
CA GLU A 221 5.25 10.77 16.09
C GLU A 221 5.44 11.13 17.58
N GLY A 222 4.34 11.45 18.27
CA GLY A 222 4.36 11.67 19.73
C GLY A 222 4.73 10.42 20.52
N GLN A 223 4.18 9.26 20.14
CA GLN A 223 4.53 7.98 20.78
C GLN A 223 5.99 7.59 20.51
N ALA A 224 6.48 7.76 19.29
CA ALA A 224 7.88 7.48 18.94
C ALA A 224 8.85 8.34 19.77
N THR A 225 8.55 9.63 19.95
CA THR A 225 9.32 10.54 20.81
C THR A 225 9.31 10.08 22.27
N GLN A 226 8.17 9.63 22.77
CA GLN A 226 8.07 9.10 24.13
C GLN A 226 8.86 7.80 24.30
N VAL A 227 8.80 6.90 23.34
CA VAL A 227 9.60 5.65 23.31
C VAL A 227 11.10 5.97 23.31
N GLU A 228 11.56 6.93 22.50
CA GLU A 228 12.98 7.32 22.50
C GLU A 228 13.40 7.93 23.85
N THR A 229 12.52 8.68 24.49
CA THR A 229 12.79 9.20 25.84
C THR A 229 12.93 8.07 26.86
N LEU A 230 12.01 7.11 26.85
CA LEU A 230 12.06 5.93 27.72
C LEU A 230 13.30 5.08 27.44
N ARG A 231 13.65 4.90 26.16
CA ARG A 231 14.87 4.19 25.74
C ARG A 231 16.13 4.84 26.33
N ARG A 232 16.23 6.18 26.22
CA ARG A 232 17.38 6.91 26.80
C ARG A 232 17.45 6.75 28.30
N GLN A 233 16.32 6.81 28.99
CA GLN A 233 16.26 6.63 30.45
C GLN A 233 16.65 5.20 30.88
N ALA A 234 16.20 4.19 30.13
CA ALA A 234 16.47 2.79 30.45
C ALA A 234 17.89 2.35 30.05
N ASN A 235 18.38 2.78 28.89
CA ASN A 235 19.52 2.16 28.24
C ASN A 235 20.79 3.05 28.18
N CYS A 236 20.67 4.37 28.41
CA CYS A 236 21.80 5.28 28.28
C CYS A 236 22.29 5.86 29.61
N ASP A 237 23.56 6.17 29.69
CA ASP A 237 24.15 6.99 30.74
C ASP A 237 23.76 8.46 30.53
N ALA A 238 23.26 9.11 31.58
CA ALA A 238 22.69 10.46 31.51
C ALA A 238 23.72 11.54 31.09
N LEU A 239 24.99 11.37 31.46
CA LEU A 239 26.05 12.35 31.17
C LEU A 239 26.59 12.20 29.75
N THR A 240 26.82 10.96 29.32
CA THR A 240 27.57 10.66 28.09
C THR A 240 26.67 10.27 26.92
N GLY A 241 25.44 9.84 27.16
CA GLY A 241 24.54 9.29 26.15
C GLY A 241 24.96 7.92 25.61
N LEU A 242 26.09 7.35 26.07
CA LEU A 242 26.52 5.99 25.75
C LEU A 242 25.60 4.96 26.43
N SER A 243 25.66 3.69 26.00
CA SER A 243 24.98 2.61 26.74
C SER A 243 25.38 2.61 28.21
N ASN A 244 24.41 2.51 29.10
CA ASN A 244 24.71 2.30 30.52
C ASN A 244 25.22 0.86 30.75
N ARG A 245 25.77 0.58 31.94
CA ARG A 245 26.33 -0.74 32.27
C ARG A 245 25.38 -1.89 31.95
N ALA A 246 24.11 -1.77 32.39
CA ALA A 246 23.13 -2.85 32.23
C ALA A 246 22.86 -3.16 30.76
N HIS A 247 22.68 -2.12 29.96
CA HIS A 247 22.43 -2.27 28.53
C HIS A 247 23.68 -2.79 27.78
N PHE A 248 24.88 -2.24 28.04
CA PHE A 248 26.12 -2.72 27.44
C PHE A 248 26.38 -4.20 27.73
N MET A 249 26.19 -4.64 28.97
CA MET A 249 26.38 -6.05 29.35
C MET A 249 25.35 -6.96 28.66
N GLY A 250 24.10 -6.50 28.54
CA GLY A 250 23.06 -7.21 27.78
C GLY A 250 23.41 -7.36 26.29
N GLN A 251 23.91 -6.29 25.66
CA GLN A 251 24.36 -6.32 24.26
C GLN A 251 25.57 -7.25 24.08
N LEU A 252 26.54 -7.18 24.99
CA LEU A 252 27.74 -8.03 24.94
C LEU A 252 27.38 -9.51 25.08
N ASP A 253 26.50 -9.84 26.04
CA ASP A 253 26.05 -11.22 26.22
C ASP A 253 25.22 -11.72 25.03
N ALA A 254 24.33 -10.88 24.47
CA ALA A 254 23.61 -11.20 23.26
C ALA A 254 24.58 -11.44 22.08
N ALA A 255 25.60 -10.58 21.91
CA ALA A 255 26.60 -10.72 20.84
C ALA A 255 27.41 -12.03 20.97
N LEU A 256 27.76 -12.44 22.19
CA LEU A 256 28.50 -13.71 22.44
C LEU A 256 27.66 -14.96 22.13
N HIS A 257 26.34 -14.88 22.19
CA HIS A 257 25.42 -16.01 22.03
C HIS A 257 24.63 -15.98 20.70
N ARG A 258 24.68 -14.89 19.96
CA ARG A 258 23.99 -14.79 18.65
C ARG A 258 24.49 -15.82 17.66
N GLU A 259 23.57 -16.42 16.92
CA GLU A 259 23.90 -17.39 15.85
C GLU A 259 24.32 -16.72 14.55
N ASP A 260 23.87 -15.51 14.30
CA ASP A 260 24.12 -14.67 13.13
C ASP A 260 25.20 -13.60 13.36
N GLY A 261 25.63 -13.40 14.61
CA GLY A 261 26.70 -12.47 14.99
C GLY A 261 28.09 -12.93 14.54
N SER A 262 29.13 -12.12 14.79
CA SER A 262 30.51 -12.51 14.51
C SER A 262 30.97 -13.64 15.44
N ALA A 263 31.71 -14.62 14.88
CA ALA A 263 32.29 -15.71 15.67
C ALA A 263 33.46 -15.27 16.55
N GLU A 264 34.12 -14.21 16.14
CA GLU A 264 35.28 -13.61 16.81
C GLU A 264 35.09 -12.10 16.85
N GLY A 265 35.46 -11.48 17.95
CA GLY A 265 35.36 -10.04 18.15
C GLY A 265 36.42 -9.54 19.10
N GLY A 266 36.34 -8.29 19.51
CA GLY A 266 37.23 -7.70 20.50
C GLY A 266 36.45 -6.93 21.57
N LEU A 267 36.98 -6.95 22.79
CA LEU A 267 36.51 -6.12 23.89
C LEU A 267 37.65 -5.25 24.38
N VAL A 268 37.45 -3.93 24.43
CA VAL A 268 38.37 -2.98 25.02
C VAL A 268 37.71 -2.33 26.23
N LEU A 269 38.35 -2.41 27.38
CA LEU A 269 38.00 -1.63 28.56
C LEU A 269 38.92 -0.42 28.65
N LEU A 270 38.38 0.76 28.96
CA LEU A 270 39.12 2.00 29.15
C LEU A 270 38.77 2.58 30.52
N ARG A 271 39.78 2.96 31.30
CA ARG A 271 39.63 3.58 32.62
C ARG A 271 40.27 4.96 32.66
N ILE A 272 39.56 5.94 33.19
CA ILE A 272 40.11 7.24 33.59
C ILE A 272 40.89 7.03 34.87
N LEU A 273 42.20 7.39 34.87
CA LEU A 273 43.06 7.26 36.04
C LEU A 273 42.72 8.37 37.05
N ASP A 274 42.65 8.01 38.33
CA ASP A 274 42.50 8.90 39.48
C ASP A 274 41.36 9.95 39.33
N LEU A 275 40.23 9.57 38.79
CA LEU A 275 39.07 10.47 38.52
C LEU A 275 38.66 11.27 39.78
N ALA A 276 38.79 10.70 40.97
CA ALA A 276 38.48 11.40 42.22
C ALA A 276 39.43 12.56 42.51
N GLU A 277 40.75 12.38 42.27
CA GLU A 277 41.74 13.45 42.39
C GLU A 277 41.58 14.49 41.29
N LEU A 278 41.26 14.02 40.06
CA LEU A 278 41.00 14.89 38.94
C LEU A 278 39.77 15.80 39.18
N ASN A 279 38.67 15.27 39.72
CA ASN A 279 37.50 16.06 40.11
C ASN A 279 37.84 17.14 41.17
N ARG A 280 38.76 16.83 42.10
CA ARG A 280 39.20 17.81 43.11
C ARG A 280 40.08 18.90 42.48
N SER A 281 40.89 18.58 41.48
CA SER A 281 41.87 19.50 40.89
C SER A 281 41.22 20.41 39.82
N ILE A 282 40.34 19.90 38.95
CA ILE A 282 39.74 20.65 37.80
C ILE A 282 38.26 21.03 38.01
N GLY A 283 37.65 20.52 39.07
CA GLY A 283 36.20 20.71 39.34
C GLY A 283 35.29 19.76 38.54
N HIS A 284 34.10 19.54 39.05
CA HIS A 284 33.12 18.59 38.47
C HIS A 284 32.74 18.94 37.03
N ASP A 285 32.45 20.20 36.74
CA ASP A 285 32.01 20.63 35.40
C ASP A 285 33.07 20.36 34.30
N SER A 286 34.37 20.52 34.66
CA SER A 286 35.45 20.26 33.73
C SER A 286 35.73 18.77 33.55
N ALA A 287 35.55 17.99 34.62
CA ALA A 287 35.62 16.53 34.57
C ALA A 287 34.45 15.95 33.75
N ASP A 288 33.23 16.49 33.90
CA ASP A 288 32.09 16.07 33.09
C ASP A 288 32.29 16.37 31.59
N ARG A 289 32.88 17.52 31.26
CA ARG A 289 33.25 17.84 29.85
C ARG A 289 34.33 16.90 29.33
N MET A 290 35.32 16.52 30.15
CA MET A 290 36.33 15.53 29.79
C MET A 290 35.69 14.15 29.54
N ILE A 291 34.83 13.71 30.45
CA ILE A 291 34.05 12.45 30.30
C ILE A 291 33.24 12.45 29.01
N ALA A 292 32.58 13.56 28.69
CA ALA A 292 31.83 13.73 27.44
C ALA A 292 32.77 13.68 26.21
N ALA A 293 33.98 14.26 26.27
CA ALA A 293 34.95 14.18 25.19
C ALA A 293 35.46 12.75 24.95
N ILE A 294 35.68 11.97 26.02
CA ILE A 294 36.01 10.54 25.91
C ILE A 294 34.87 9.79 25.26
N ALA A 295 33.64 10.04 25.69
CA ALA A 295 32.44 9.41 25.11
C ALA A 295 32.32 9.69 23.60
N GLN A 296 32.57 10.93 23.16
CA GLN A 296 32.57 11.30 21.73
C GLN A 296 33.66 10.57 20.95
N ALA A 297 34.86 10.43 21.51
CA ALA A 297 35.94 9.67 20.89
C ALA A 297 35.59 8.19 20.71
N LEU A 298 34.94 7.57 21.72
CA LEU A 298 34.45 6.19 21.65
C LEU A 298 33.31 6.06 20.63
N GLN A 299 32.41 6.99 20.60
CA GLN A 299 31.24 6.96 19.69
C GLN A 299 31.68 7.04 18.21
N ALA A 300 32.80 7.68 17.89
CA ALA A 300 33.34 7.70 16.53
C ALA A 300 33.67 6.31 15.98
N TYR A 301 33.87 5.31 16.83
CA TYR A 301 34.08 3.93 16.39
C TYR A 301 32.82 3.21 16.01
N THR A 302 31.67 3.53 16.62
CA THR A 302 30.37 2.92 16.27
C THR A 302 29.92 3.28 14.84
N THR A 303 30.40 4.39 14.30
CA THR A 303 30.10 4.81 12.91
C THR A 303 31.02 4.17 11.88
N ARG A 304 32.12 3.52 12.30
CA ARG A 304 33.14 2.94 11.40
C ARG A 304 32.94 1.45 11.14
N ALA A 305 32.26 0.75 12.05
CA ALA A 305 32.05 -0.69 11.94
C ALA A 305 30.66 -1.05 12.43
N ASP A 306 29.87 -1.66 11.56
CA ASP A 306 28.55 -2.19 11.92
C ASP A 306 28.69 -3.27 13.00
N GLY A 307 27.82 -3.20 14.02
CA GLY A 307 27.88 -4.10 15.17
C GLY A 307 28.89 -3.68 16.25
N CYS A 308 29.58 -2.55 16.12
CA CYS A 308 30.37 -1.95 17.19
C CYS A 308 29.45 -1.19 18.15
N PHE A 309 29.57 -1.43 19.45
CA PHE A 309 28.82 -0.69 20.47
C PHE A 309 29.72 -0.29 21.64
N VAL A 310 29.34 0.80 22.29
CA VAL A 310 30.13 1.42 23.35
C VAL A 310 29.25 1.69 24.57
N GLY A 311 29.83 1.61 25.76
CA GLY A 311 29.10 1.87 26.99
C GLY A 311 29.99 2.48 28.07
N ARG A 312 29.33 3.14 29.04
CA ARG A 312 29.94 3.57 30.30
C ARG A 312 29.55 2.60 31.38
N LEU A 313 30.54 1.89 31.93
CA LEU A 313 30.29 0.83 32.91
C LEU A 313 30.13 1.36 34.35
N ASN A 314 30.85 2.44 34.66
CA ASN A 314 30.77 3.15 35.95
C ASN A 314 31.30 4.60 35.79
N GLY A 315 31.61 5.27 36.89
CA GLY A 315 32.10 6.65 36.88
C GLY A 315 33.34 6.87 36.00
N SER A 316 34.31 5.92 36.02
CA SER A 316 35.61 6.00 35.36
C SER A 316 35.80 5.07 34.18
N ASP A 317 34.96 4.01 34.08
CA ASP A 317 35.21 2.91 33.14
C ASP A 317 34.27 2.94 31.96
N PHE A 318 34.85 2.76 30.79
CA PHE A 318 34.16 2.63 29.51
C PHE A 318 34.51 1.30 28.86
N ALA A 319 33.65 0.87 27.95
CA ALA A 319 33.87 -0.33 27.18
C ALA A 319 33.49 -0.11 25.70
N ILE A 320 34.23 -0.78 24.81
CA ILE A 320 33.93 -0.88 23.39
C ILE A 320 33.94 -2.36 22.98
N CYS A 321 32.86 -2.83 22.37
CA CYS A 321 32.82 -4.14 21.75
C CYS A 321 33.02 -3.97 20.24
N LEU A 322 33.91 -4.75 19.69
CA LEU A 322 34.29 -4.76 18.28
C LEU A 322 33.78 -6.04 17.62
N PRO A 323 33.09 -5.93 16.47
CA PRO A 323 32.48 -7.09 15.79
C PRO A 323 33.50 -7.95 15.02
N VAL A 324 34.78 -7.57 15.04
CA VAL A 324 35.87 -8.24 14.30
C VAL A 324 36.97 -8.63 15.27
N GLY A 325 37.42 -9.88 15.19
CA GLY A 325 38.56 -10.39 15.97
C GLY A 325 39.92 -9.92 15.42
N GLY A 326 40.93 -9.91 16.29
CA GLY A 326 42.31 -9.55 15.96
C GLY A 326 42.59 -8.06 15.89
N VAL A 327 41.63 -7.19 16.24
CA VAL A 327 41.74 -5.73 16.17
C VAL A 327 41.65 -5.01 17.53
N ALA A 328 41.41 -5.74 18.61
CA ALA A 328 41.15 -5.14 19.93
C ALA A 328 42.36 -4.36 20.45
N GLU A 329 43.58 -4.90 20.32
CA GLU A 329 44.82 -4.26 20.77
C GLU A 329 45.11 -3.01 19.93
N GLU A 330 45.02 -3.09 18.60
CA GLU A 330 45.26 -1.95 17.71
C GLU A 330 44.24 -0.83 17.99
N THR A 331 42.99 -1.17 18.17
CA THR A 331 41.90 -0.21 18.52
C THR A 331 42.19 0.46 19.85
N ALA A 332 42.60 -0.30 20.88
CA ALA A 332 42.95 0.25 22.19
C ALA A 332 44.13 1.24 22.11
N ARG A 333 45.15 0.89 21.34
CA ARG A 333 46.30 1.79 21.11
C ARG A 333 45.94 3.06 20.36
N ALA A 334 45.16 2.93 19.30
CA ALA A 334 44.70 4.07 18.51
C ALA A 334 43.82 5.01 19.34
N LEU A 335 42.94 4.44 20.20
CA LEU A 335 42.06 5.20 21.09
C LEU A 335 42.88 5.92 22.17
N CYS A 336 43.84 5.24 22.84
CA CYS A 336 44.72 5.87 23.80
C CYS A 336 45.57 6.99 23.18
N ALA A 337 46.10 6.81 21.96
CA ALA A 337 46.86 7.83 21.24
C ALA A 337 45.98 9.06 20.89
N ALA A 338 44.71 8.85 20.45
CA ALA A 338 43.77 9.93 20.18
C ALA A 338 43.43 10.71 21.45
N LEU A 339 43.19 10.02 22.58
CA LEU A 339 42.87 10.63 23.86
C LEU A 339 44.07 11.34 24.46
N GLN A 340 45.30 10.85 24.24
CA GLN A 340 46.54 11.52 24.66
C GLN A 340 46.69 12.89 24.02
N ALA A 341 46.16 13.11 22.82
CA ALA A 341 46.17 14.41 22.15
C ALA A 341 45.12 15.38 22.74
N VAL A 342 44.02 14.90 23.28
CA VAL A 342 42.87 15.71 23.69
C VAL A 342 42.81 15.96 25.20
N LEU A 343 43.10 14.95 26.03
CA LEU A 343 42.92 15.00 27.48
C LEU A 343 43.77 16.05 28.20
N PRO A 344 45.03 16.39 27.77
CA PRO A 344 45.81 17.43 28.42
C PRO A 344 45.19 18.81 28.43
N ALA A 345 44.23 19.07 27.53
CA ALA A 345 43.45 20.33 27.52
C ALA A 345 42.54 20.49 28.76
N PHE A 346 42.16 19.41 29.42
CA PHE A 346 41.35 19.43 30.64
C PHE A 346 42.19 19.43 31.92
N GLY A 347 43.45 18.94 31.86
CA GLY A 347 44.36 18.94 32.98
C GLY A 347 45.59 18.07 32.69
N LYS A 348 46.77 18.46 33.21
CA LYS A 348 48.03 17.73 32.98
C LYS A 348 48.03 16.29 33.51
N GLN A 349 47.16 15.99 34.46
CA GLN A 349 47.03 14.68 35.10
C GLN A 349 45.92 13.82 34.46
N ALA A 350 45.16 14.39 33.48
CA ALA A 350 44.12 13.67 32.80
C ALA A 350 44.71 12.57 31.92
N ALA A 351 44.49 11.33 32.30
CA ALA A 351 45.04 10.16 31.61
C ALA A 351 44.08 8.96 31.69
N VAL A 352 44.23 8.05 30.76
CA VAL A 352 43.49 6.81 30.68
C VAL A 352 44.44 5.61 30.58
N ALA A 353 43.94 4.42 30.94
CA ALA A 353 44.58 3.14 30.63
C ALA A 353 43.57 2.23 29.93
N ALA A 354 44.04 1.33 29.07
CA ALA A 354 43.15 0.43 28.32
C ALA A 354 43.60 -1.03 28.42
N GLY A 355 42.63 -1.93 28.65
CA GLY A 355 42.80 -3.38 28.56
C GLY A 355 42.05 -3.92 27.35
N ALA A 356 42.69 -4.74 26.52
CA ALA A 356 42.10 -5.32 25.33
C ALA A 356 42.08 -6.85 25.39
N VAL A 357 41.00 -7.45 24.94
CA VAL A 357 40.82 -8.92 24.91
C VAL A 357 40.10 -9.29 23.62
N GLU A 358 40.59 -10.36 22.98
CA GLU A 358 39.87 -10.95 21.86
C GLU A 358 38.71 -11.82 22.39
N THR A 359 37.56 -11.74 21.76
CA THR A 359 36.37 -12.50 22.13
C THR A 359 36.15 -13.65 21.17
N VAL A 360 35.72 -14.77 21.71
CA VAL A 360 35.30 -15.93 20.93
C VAL A 360 33.85 -16.27 21.29
N ARG A 361 33.07 -16.68 20.32
CA ARG A 361 31.69 -17.09 20.52
C ARG A 361 31.55 -18.15 21.61
N ALA A 362 30.43 -18.07 22.35
CA ALA A 362 30.12 -18.93 23.50
C ALA A 362 31.09 -18.80 24.68
N THR A 363 31.98 -17.79 24.70
CA THR A 363 32.73 -17.46 25.91
C THR A 363 31.73 -16.95 27.00
N ALA A 364 31.86 -17.48 28.19
CA ALA A 364 31.04 -17.00 29.30
C ALA A 364 31.35 -15.53 29.59
N LEU A 365 30.32 -14.68 29.64
CA LEU A 365 30.44 -13.23 29.86
C LEU A 365 31.33 -12.90 31.07
N ALA A 366 31.15 -13.62 32.20
CA ALA A 366 31.94 -13.40 33.42
C ALA A 366 33.45 -13.69 33.19
N ALA A 367 33.78 -14.73 32.43
CA ALA A 367 35.16 -15.06 32.11
C ALA A 367 35.83 -14.02 31.20
N LEU A 368 35.10 -13.54 30.20
CA LEU A 368 35.56 -12.48 29.30
C LEU A 368 35.81 -11.17 30.06
N MET A 369 34.88 -10.75 30.91
CA MET A 369 35.04 -9.55 31.73
C MET A 369 36.21 -9.66 32.70
N ALA A 370 36.42 -10.83 33.36
CA ALA A 370 37.56 -11.05 34.24
C ALA A 370 38.88 -10.95 33.50
N GLN A 371 38.98 -11.43 32.26
CA GLN A 371 40.18 -11.29 31.42
C GLN A 371 40.40 -9.82 31.03
N ALA A 372 39.38 -9.10 30.65
CA ALA A 372 39.43 -7.69 30.30
C ALA A 372 39.84 -6.82 31.50
N ASP A 373 39.29 -7.08 32.69
CA ASP A 373 39.62 -6.40 33.93
C ASP A 373 41.09 -6.67 34.33
N LEU A 374 41.60 -7.91 34.13
CA LEU A 374 43.01 -8.24 34.37
C LEU A 374 43.96 -7.47 33.42
N ALA A 375 43.61 -7.40 32.14
CA ALA A 375 44.35 -6.60 31.17
C ALA A 375 44.36 -5.12 31.57
N LEU A 376 43.20 -4.58 31.94
CA LEU A 376 43.05 -3.20 32.37
C LEU A 376 43.90 -2.89 33.63
N ALA A 377 43.85 -3.77 34.64
CA ALA A 377 44.66 -3.61 35.86
C ALA A 377 46.17 -3.61 35.59
N ARG A 378 46.64 -4.42 34.62
CA ARG A 378 48.02 -4.40 34.18
C ARG A 378 48.41 -3.10 33.46
N ALA A 379 47.51 -2.59 32.61
CA ALA A 379 47.68 -1.30 31.96
C ALA A 379 47.74 -0.15 32.97
N GLU A 380 46.84 -0.13 33.94
CA GLU A 380 46.81 0.85 35.03
C GLU A 380 48.11 0.85 35.85
N ALA A 381 48.67 -0.33 36.18
CA ALA A 381 49.93 -0.46 36.85
C ALA A 381 51.14 0.06 36.03
N LYS A 382 51.04 0.08 34.71
CA LYS A 382 52.05 0.66 33.81
C LYS A 382 51.96 2.18 33.67
N GLY A 383 50.79 2.75 33.99
CA GLY A 383 50.60 4.20 34.03
C GLY A 383 49.80 4.79 32.88
N ALA A 384 49.98 6.10 32.66
CA ALA A 384 49.19 6.88 31.73
C ALA A 384 49.29 6.38 30.27
N PHE A 385 48.14 6.23 29.62
CA PHE A 385 47.97 5.80 28.23
C PHE A 385 48.54 4.41 27.91
N ALA A 386 48.77 3.59 28.93
CA ALA A 386 49.23 2.22 28.74
C ALA A 386 48.12 1.33 28.20
N VAL A 387 48.49 0.36 27.36
CA VAL A 387 47.60 -0.65 26.80
C VAL A 387 48.16 -2.04 27.09
N GLU A 388 47.32 -2.92 27.60
CA GLU A 388 47.66 -4.32 27.88
C GLU A 388 46.65 -5.26 27.26
N THR A 389 47.11 -6.47 26.95
CA THR A 389 46.24 -7.52 26.38
C THR A 389 46.17 -8.73 27.32
N ALA A 390 45.09 -9.44 27.32
CA ALA A 390 44.95 -10.75 27.94
C ALA A 390 44.29 -11.74 26.95
N GLY A 391 44.74 -12.99 27.03
CA GLY A 391 44.29 -14.08 26.15
C GLY A 391 45.32 -14.41 25.02
N GLU A 392 45.19 -15.60 24.47
CA GLU A 392 45.97 -15.99 23.29
C GLU A 392 45.36 -15.33 22.02
N PRO A 393 46.19 -14.87 21.05
CA PRO A 393 45.69 -14.32 19.80
C PRO A 393 44.84 -15.37 19.07
N GLY A 394 43.60 -15.01 18.77
CA GLY A 394 42.65 -15.86 18.06
C GLY A 394 43.24 -16.41 16.76
N THR A 395 43.22 -17.73 16.66
CA THR A 395 43.78 -18.46 15.53
C THR A 395 42.72 -18.85 14.54
N THR A 396 43.00 -18.73 13.24
CA THR A 396 42.65 -19.63 12.13
C THR A 396 41.77 -19.08 11.00
N LEU A 397 40.88 -18.10 11.18
CA LEU A 397 40.06 -17.63 10.07
C LEU A 397 40.80 -16.72 9.06
N ALA A 398 41.84 -16.04 9.48
CA ALA A 398 42.64 -15.13 8.65
C ALA A 398 43.51 -15.81 7.58
N ARG A 399 43.64 -17.15 7.58
CA ARG A 399 44.51 -17.89 6.64
C ARG A 399 43.92 -18.20 5.26
N LEU A 400 42.65 -18.08 5.10
CA LEU A 400 41.99 -18.27 3.80
C LEU A 400 41.65 -16.91 3.23
N GLY A 401 42.41 -16.42 2.28
CA GLY A 401 42.11 -15.16 1.59
C GLY A 401 40.69 -15.15 1.00
N GLU A 402 40.15 -13.96 0.70
CA GLU A 402 38.79 -13.72 0.22
C GLU A 402 38.35 -14.66 -0.94
N GLY A 403 39.28 -14.95 -1.87
CA GLY A 403 39.06 -15.89 -2.97
C GLY A 403 38.87 -17.35 -2.54
N GLY A 404 39.47 -17.77 -1.41
CA GLY A 404 39.29 -19.10 -0.85
C GLY A 404 37.89 -19.28 -0.25
N TRP A 405 37.40 -18.30 0.48
CA TRP A 405 36.08 -18.30 1.09
C TRP A 405 34.94 -18.24 0.05
N ARG A 406 35.09 -17.34 -0.94
CA ARG A 406 34.14 -17.24 -2.05
C ARG A 406 33.95 -18.60 -2.76
N ARG A 407 35.05 -19.29 -3.04
CA ARG A 407 35.01 -20.61 -3.69
C ARG A 407 34.28 -21.64 -2.81
N ARG A 408 34.60 -21.72 -1.50
CA ARG A 408 33.95 -22.68 -0.58
C ARG A 408 32.48 -22.44 -0.43
N LEU A 409 32.04 -21.19 -0.27
CA LEU A 409 30.62 -20.85 -0.21
C LEU A 409 29.88 -21.21 -1.51
N HIS A 410 30.52 -20.94 -2.64
CA HIS A 410 29.96 -21.26 -3.96
C HIS A 410 29.81 -22.77 -4.16
N GLU A 411 30.83 -23.55 -3.77
CA GLU A 411 30.82 -25.00 -3.81
C GLU A 411 29.79 -25.60 -2.84
N ALA A 412 29.62 -25.02 -1.67
CA ALA A 412 28.63 -25.44 -0.69
C ALA A 412 27.20 -25.22 -1.21
N LEU A 413 26.93 -24.07 -1.82
CA LEU A 413 25.63 -23.78 -2.44
C LEU A 413 25.35 -24.68 -3.63
N ALA A 414 26.33 -24.87 -4.53
CA ALA A 414 26.19 -25.72 -5.71
C ALA A 414 25.97 -27.20 -5.36
N ALA A 415 26.60 -27.67 -4.28
CA ALA A 415 26.46 -29.02 -3.77
C ALA A 415 25.22 -29.21 -2.85
N GLY A 416 24.41 -28.17 -2.65
CA GLY A 416 23.22 -28.25 -1.80
C GLY A 416 23.51 -28.40 -0.30
N ARG A 417 24.72 -28.08 0.15
CA ARG A 417 25.19 -28.22 1.54
C ARG A 417 24.74 -27.06 2.43
N ALA A 418 23.44 -26.79 2.39
CA ALA A 418 22.77 -25.81 3.23
C ALA A 418 21.51 -26.41 3.84
N SER A 419 21.25 -26.17 5.11
CA SER A 419 20.11 -26.68 5.86
C SER A 419 19.54 -25.65 6.81
N LEU A 420 18.29 -25.80 7.22
CA LEU A 420 17.64 -24.96 8.22
C LEU A 420 17.66 -25.68 9.57
N VAL A 421 17.90 -24.92 10.64
CA VAL A 421 17.65 -25.34 12.02
C VAL A 421 16.37 -24.66 12.48
N GLU A 422 15.57 -25.27 13.33
CA GLU A 422 14.24 -24.80 13.69
C GLU A 422 14.15 -24.48 15.19
N TYR A 423 13.74 -23.25 15.51
CA TYR A 423 13.44 -22.81 16.88
C TYR A 423 12.00 -22.35 16.99
N PRO A 424 11.24 -22.80 18.00
CA PRO A 424 9.83 -22.45 18.10
C PRO A 424 9.63 -21.02 18.62
N VAL A 425 8.73 -20.30 17.97
CA VAL A 425 8.13 -19.05 18.46
C VAL A 425 6.72 -19.38 18.93
N ARG A 426 6.41 -19.11 20.19
CA ARG A 426 5.14 -19.49 20.81
C ARG A 426 4.39 -18.29 21.37
N SER A 427 3.06 -18.33 21.25
CA SER A 427 2.15 -17.41 21.90
C SER A 427 2.02 -17.72 23.40
N ARG A 428 1.36 -16.83 24.12
CA ARG A 428 1.06 -17.01 25.56
C ARG A 428 0.26 -18.29 25.85
N SER A 429 -0.56 -18.76 24.92
CA SER A 429 -1.31 -20.01 25.05
C SER A 429 -0.46 -21.25 24.75
N GLY A 430 0.82 -21.10 24.43
CA GLY A 430 1.71 -22.19 24.01
C GLY A 430 1.56 -22.61 22.55
N GLN A 431 0.66 -21.97 21.79
CA GLN A 431 0.46 -22.27 20.38
C GLN A 431 1.69 -21.84 19.56
N LEU A 432 2.11 -22.68 18.61
CA LEU A 432 3.18 -22.35 17.67
C LEU A 432 2.71 -21.21 16.73
N VAL A 433 3.45 -20.11 16.72
CA VAL A 433 3.25 -18.99 15.79
C VAL A 433 3.99 -19.25 14.50
N HIS A 434 5.29 -19.54 14.59
CA HIS A 434 6.14 -20.01 13.48
C HIS A 434 7.39 -20.68 14.04
N LEU A 435 8.15 -21.29 13.16
CA LEU A 435 9.50 -21.78 13.42
C LEU A 435 10.49 -20.74 12.88
N GLU A 436 11.40 -20.27 13.70
CA GLU A 436 12.56 -19.48 13.29
C GLU A 436 13.59 -20.42 12.66
N CYS A 437 14.05 -20.10 11.45
CA CYS A 437 14.79 -21.05 10.63
C CYS A 437 16.13 -20.45 10.14
N PRO A 438 17.13 -20.24 11.02
CA PRO A 438 18.45 -19.77 10.61
C PRO A 438 19.12 -20.78 9.68
N LEU A 439 19.77 -20.25 8.64
CA LEU A 439 20.50 -21.05 7.66
C LEU A 439 21.84 -21.53 8.23
N ARG A 440 22.11 -22.82 8.07
CA ARG A 440 23.39 -23.45 8.34
C ARG A 440 24.06 -23.85 7.02
N VAL A 441 25.35 -23.57 6.89
CA VAL A 441 26.14 -23.91 5.69
C VAL A 441 27.28 -24.84 6.07
N GLN A 442 27.34 -26.02 5.44
CA GLN A 442 28.45 -26.93 5.58
C GLN A 442 29.57 -26.54 4.61
N LEU A 443 30.55 -25.78 5.08
CA LEU A 443 31.63 -25.22 4.27
C LEU A 443 32.57 -26.29 3.73
N GLU A 444 32.84 -27.33 4.53
CA GLU A 444 33.66 -28.46 4.12
C GLU A 444 32.81 -29.73 3.93
N PRO A 445 33.09 -30.54 2.90
CA PRO A 445 32.41 -31.83 2.75
C PRO A 445 32.67 -32.74 3.96
N GLY A 446 31.57 -33.18 4.63
CA GLY A 446 31.66 -33.99 5.84
C GLY A 446 31.95 -33.21 7.13
N GLY A 447 32.12 -31.89 7.09
CA GLY A 447 32.22 -31.04 8.27
C GLY A 447 30.85 -30.76 8.92
N GLU A 448 30.84 -30.12 10.08
CA GLU A 448 29.63 -29.69 10.76
C GLU A 448 28.97 -28.51 10.02
N PRO A 449 27.63 -28.43 9.97
CA PRO A 449 26.91 -27.26 9.44
C PRO A 449 27.17 -26.03 10.31
N GLU A 450 27.79 -25.01 9.76
CA GLU A 450 28.21 -23.82 10.47
C GLU A 450 27.12 -22.74 10.54
N PRO A 451 27.00 -21.99 11.65
CA PRO A 451 26.05 -20.90 11.82
C PRO A 451 26.42 -19.70 10.98
N ALA A 452 25.42 -18.83 10.70
CA ALA A 452 25.59 -17.61 9.93
C ALA A 452 26.71 -16.69 10.44
N ALA A 453 26.91 -16.62 11.74
CA ALA A 453 28.00 -15.89 12.36
C ALA A 453 29.40 -16.15 11.75
N ARG A 454 29.64 -17.37 11.25
CA ARG A 454 30.93 -17.74 10.66
C ARG A 454 31.08 -17.38 9.19
N TRP A 455 30.03 -17.50 8.42
CA TRP A 455 30.10 -17.33 6.97
C TRP A 455 29.42 -16.04 6.45
N LEU A 456 28.48 -15.43 7.19
CA LEU A 456 27.73 -14.26 6.72
C LEU A 456 28.61 -13.03 6.44
N PRO A 457 29.59 -12.65 7.30
CA PRO A 457 30.51 -11.54 7.01
C PRO A 457 31.34 -11.80 5.74
N LEU A 458 31.69 -13.06 5.48
CA LEU A 458 32.44 -13.48 4.30
C LEU A 458 31.58 -13.52 3.05
N ALA A 459 30.33 -13.98 3.20
CA ALA A 459 29.33 -13.94 2.13
C ALA A 459 29.02 -12.51 1.69
N GLY A 460 28.97 -11.55 2.64
CA GLY A 460 28.80 -10.13 2.35
C GLY A 460 29.92 -9.59 1.46
N ARG A 461 31.17 -9.84 1.82
CA ARG A 461 32.33 -9.44 1.00
C ARG A 461 32.37 -10.14 -0.36
N ALA A 462 31.91 -11.39 -0.42
CA ALA A 462 31.88 -12.17 -1.66
C ALA A 462 30.67 -11.89 -2.54
N HIS A 463 29.74 -11.02 -2.12
CA HIS A 463 28.45 -10.72 -2.78
C HIS A 463 27.58 -11.98 -3.01
N LEU A 464 27.56 -12.90 -2.05
CA LEU A 464 26.81 -14.16 -2.10
C LEU A 464 25.58 -14.20 -1.17
N THR A 465 25.33 -13.13 -0.43
CA THR A 465 24.22 -13.07 0.55
C THR A 465 22.87 -13.31 -0.12
N ALA A 466 22.59 -12.65 -1.24
CA ALA A 466 21.34 -12.83 -1.98
C ALA A 466 21.10 -14.29 -2.40
N ALA A 467 22.12 -14.99 -2.87
CA ALA A 467 22.02 -16.41 -3.25
C ALA A 467 21.77 -17.33 -2.04
N LEU A 468 22.34 -17.00 -0.88
CA LEU A 468 22.15 -17.73 0.37
C LEU A 468 20.73 -17.51 0.92
N ASP A 469 20.23 -16.28 0.91
CA ASP A 469 18.88 -15.95 1.36
C ASP A 469 17.81 -16.58 0.45
N GLU A 470 18.02 -16.55 -0.86
CA GLU A 470 17.15 -17.25 -1.83
C GLU A 470 17.16 -18.77 -1.61
N ARG A 471 18.30 -19.34 -1.24
CA ARG A 471 18.41 -20.75 -0.88
C ARG A 471 17.67 -21.06 0.42
N ALA A 472 17.81 -20.21 1.45
CA ALA A 472 17.08 -20.35 2.71
C ALA A 472 15.56 -20.32 2.48
N LEU A 473 15.09 -19.37 1.68
CA LEU A 473 13.66 -19.30 1.30
C LEU A 473 13.19 -20.54 0.55
N SER A 474 13.98 -21.05 -0.39
CA SER A 474 13.66 -22.28 -1.14
C SER A 474 13.51 -23.48 -0.20
N LEU A 475 14.41 -23.62 0.78
CA LEU A 475 14.37 -24.68 1.79
C LEU A 475 13.13 -24.53 2.69
N ALA A 476 12.83 -23.31 3.14
CA ALA A 476 11.65 -23.04 3.96
C ALA A 476 10.34 -23.35 3.21
N LEU A 477 10.21 -22.92 1.95
CA LEU A 477 9.04 -23.24 1.12
C LEU A 477 8.86 -24.74 0.91
N GLY A 478 9.97 -25.45 0.70
CA GLY A 478 9.97 -26.92 0.61
C GLY A 478 9.47 -27.58 1.89
N ALA A 479 9.98 -27.17 3.04
CA ALA A 479 9.60 -27.70 4.34
C ALA A 479 8.13 -27.37 4.70
N ILE A 480 7.67 -26.12 4.45
CA ILE A 480 6.27 -25.72 4.63
C ILE A 480 5.33 -26.58 3.76
N THR A 481 5.75 -26.89 2.55
CA THR A 481 4.95 -27.74 1.64
C THR A 481 4.78 -29.15 2.17
N LEU A 482 5.76 -29.66 2.93
CA LEU A 482 5.74 -31.02 3.50
C LEU A 482 4.89 -31.12 4.77
N ASP A 483 5.02 -30.15 5.70
CA ASP A 483 4.42 -30.24 7.05
C ASP A 483 3.37 -29.17 7.36
N GLY A 484 3.25 -28.14 6.52
CA GLY A 484 2.27 -27.07 6.70
C GLY A 484 2.57 -26.13 7.86
N GLN A 485 3.79 -26.14 8.44
CA GLN A 485 4.13 -25.28 9.57
C GLN A 485 4.72 -23.95 9.09
N PRO A 486 4.33 -22.80 9.69
CA PRO A 486 4.89 -21.51 9.34
C PRO A 486 6.38 -21.42 9.68
N ARG A 487 7.18 -20.78 8.81
CA ARG A 487 8.64 -20.62 8.97
C ARG A 487 9.07 -19.19 8.72
N ALA A 488 9.99 -18.73 9.56
CA ALA A 488 10.68 -17.46 9.40
C ALA A 488 12.07 -17.66 8.81
N VAL A 489 12.47 -16.78 7.91
CA VAL A 489 13.76 -16.77 7.22
C VAL A 489 14.36 -15.38 7.31
N ASN A 490 15.61 -15.29 7.75
CA ASN A 490 16.36 -14.04 7.84
C ASN A 490 16.87 -13.62 6.47
N LEU A 491 16.81 -12.32 6.20
CA LEU A 491 17.35 -11.68 5.01
C LEU A 491 18.49 -10.74 5.38
N ALA A 492 19.64 -10.94 4.77
CA ALA A 492 20.80 -10.09 5.03
C ALA A 492 20.60 -8.68 4.45
N ILE A 493 21.10 -7.65 5.16
CA ILE A 493 21.05 -6.25 4.68
C ILE A 493 21.69 -6.12 3.29
N ALA A 494 22.81 -6.77 3.06
CA ALA A 494 23.53 -6.73 1.79
C ALA A 494 22.71 -7.30 0.61
N SER A 495 21.79 -8.22 0.87
CA SER A 495 20.90 -8.81 -0.15
C SER A 495 19.87 -7.79 -0.66
N LEU A 496 19.44 -6.85 0.17
CA LEU A 496 18.49 -5.81 -0.22
C LEU A 496 19.07 -4.85 -1.27
N GLY A 497 20.40 -4.67 -1.26
CA GLY A 497 21.11 -3.86 -2.25
C GLY A 497 21.34 -4.57 -3.60
N ASP A 498 21.08 -5.87 -3.71
CA ASP A 498 21.22 -6.61 -4.97
C ASP A 498 20.06 -6.30 -5.91
N SER A 499 20.38 -5.84 -7.11
CA SER A 499 19.39 -5.48 -8.12
C SER A 499 18.59 -6.71 -8.56
N GLY A 500 17.29 -6.70 -8.30
CA GLY A 500 16.36 -7.79 -8.66
C GLY A 500 16.16 -8.84 -7.57
N PHE A 501 16.81 -8.74 -6.40
CA PHE A 501 16.60 -9.66 -5.28
C PHE A 501 15.12 -9.76 -4.87
N ALA A 502 14.47 -8.64 -4.62
CA ALA A 502 13.04 -8.61 -4.26
C ALA A 502 12.15 -9.27 -5.32
N ALA A 503 12.47 -9.08 -6.61
CA ALA A 503 11.73 -9.72 -7.70
C ALA A 503 11.94 -11.23 -7.74
N ARG A 504 13.16 -11.73 -7.46
CA ARG A 504 13.46 -13.16 -7.41
C ARG A 504 12.80 -13.85 -6.21
N VAL A 505 12.85 -13.22 -5.02
CA VAL A 505 12.11 -13.67 -3.83
C VAL A 505 10.61 -13.74 -4.12
N ARG A 506 10.03 -12.67 -4.69
CA ARG A 506 8.62 -12.66 -5.11
C ARG A 506 8.29 -13.78 -6.09
N ALA A 507 9.16 -14.05 -7.06
CA ALA A 507 8.96 -15.10 -8.05
C ALA A 507 8.91 -16.50 -7.38
N GLN A 508 9.81 -16.77 -6.41
CA GLN A 508 9.79 -18.02 -5.64
C GLN A 508 8.50 -18.18 -4.84
N LEU A 509 8.05 -17.13 -4.15
CA LEU A 509 6.80 -17.13 -3.38
C LEU A 509 5.58 -17.39 -4.28
N LEU A 510 5.53 -16.79 -5.46
CA LEU A 510 4.43 -16.99 -6.42
C LEU A 510 4.39 -18.41 -7.01
N GLN A 511 5.52 -19.14 -7.04
CA GLN A 511 5.56 -20.55 -7.45
C GLN A 511 4.91 -21.49 -6.41
N ALA A 512 4.84 -21.09 -5.13
CA ALA A 512 4.28 -21.86 -4.04
C ALA A 512 3.24 -21.06 -3.22
N PRO A 513 2.10 -20.62 -3.78
CA PRO A 513 1.22 -19.62 -3.17
C PRO A 513 0.57 -20.06 -1.86
N ARG A 514 0.42 -21.36 -1.62
CA ARG A 514 -0.09 -21.89 -0.34
C ARG A 514 0.99 -21.79 0.74
N ALA A 515 2.23 -22.18 0.43
CA ALA A 515 3.35 -22.09 1.35
C ALA A 515 3.75 -20.64 1.62
N ALA A 516 3.68 -19.76 0.62
CA ALA A 516 4.02 -18.34 0.74
C ALA A 516 3.26 -17.63 1.88
N ARG A 517 1.99 -17.98 2.12
CA ARG A 517 1.18 -17.43 3.21
C ARG A 517 1.66 -17.82 4.62
N LEU A 518 2.52 -18.82 4.70
CA LEU A 518 3.10 -19.33 5.94
C LEU A 518 4.59 -18.93 6.07
N VAL A 519 5.14 -18.20 5.09
CA VAL A 519 6.49 -17.64 5.14
C VAL A 519 6.49 -16.33 5.91
N TRP A 520 7.45 -16.20 6.81
CA TRP A 520 7.78 -14.98 7.53
C TRP A 520 9.19 -14.56 7.10
N LEU A 521 9.40 -13.32 6.73
CA LEU A 521 10.69 -12.79 6.28
C LEU A 521 11.18 -11.76 7.28
N GLU A 522 12.40 -11.90 7.74
CA GLU A 522 13.00 -11.10 8.80
C GLU A 522 14.11 -10.22 8.23
N VAL A 523 14.02 -8.94 8.49
CA VAL A 523 15.00 -7.95 8.09
C VAL A 523 15.54 -7.29 9.35
N PRO A 524 16.87 -7.15 9.54
CA PRO A 524 17.44 -6.47 10.70
C PRO A 524 16.93 -5.04 10.86
N GLU A 525 16.70 -4.58 12.10
CA GLU A 525 16.31 -3.19 12.41
C GLU A 525 17.25 -2.16 11.76
N ALA A 526 18.54 -2.47 11.72
CA ALA A 526 19.55 -1.61 11.09
C ALA A 526 19.24 -1.34 9.60
N ALA A 527 18.73 -2.33 8.87
CA ALA A 527 18.34 -2.14 7.48
C ALA A 527 17.16 -1.15 7.33
N ALA A 528 16.19 -1.21 8.23
CA ALA A 528 15.06 -0.29 8.22
C ALA A 528 15.49 1.15 8.60
N ALA A 529 16.50 1.31 9.45
CA ALA A 529 17.04 2.60 9.83
C ALA A 529 17.93 3.21 8.73
N ASP A 530 18.80 2.40 8.11
CA ASP A 530 19.84 2.89 7.22
C ASP A 530 19.46 2.78 5.72
N GLN A 531 18.54 1.86 5.36
CA GLN A 531 18.10 1.56 3.99
C GLN A 531 16.57 1.51 3.89
N PHE A 532 15.91 2.46 4.50
CA PHE A 532 14.44 2.53 4.64
C PHE A 532 13.68 2.24 3.34
N GLU A 533 14.07 2.88 2.24
CA GLU A 533 13.38 2.77 0.96
C GLU A 533 13.48 1.35 0.36
N LEU A 534 14.59 0.65 0.57
CA LEU A 534 14.76 -0.73 0.11
C LEU A 534 13.88 -1.69 0.90
N VAL A 535 13.80 -1.53 2.22
CA VAL A 535 12.91 -2.34 3.08
C VAL A 535 11.45 -2.08 2.75
N ARG A 536 11.06 -0.81 2.56
CA ARG A 536 9.71 -0.43 2.15
C ARG A 536 9.33 -1.05 0.80
N GLU A 537 10.23 -0.97 -0.17
CA GLU A 537 9.99 -1.54 -1.50
C GLU A 537 9.89 -3.07 -1.45
N LEU A 538 10.75 -3.75 -0.67
CA LEU A 538 10.65 -5.18 -0.43
C LEU A 538 9.28 -5.55 0.13
N ALA A 539 8.86 -4.93 1.24
CA ALA A 539 7.57 -5.20 1.87
C ALA A 539 6.40 -4.97 0.89
N ARG A 540 6.44 -3.87 0.11
CA ARG A 540 5.44 -3.55 -0.91
C ARG A 540 5.34 -4.62 -1.99
N GLN A 541 6.47 -5.15 -2.48
CA GLN A 541 6.51 -6.18 -3.52
C GLN A 541 6.05 -7.55 -3.02
N LEU A 542 6.32 -7.87 -1.75
CA LEU A 542 6.04 -9.20 -1.20
C LEU A 542 4.64 -9.33 -0.60
N ARG A 543 4.04 -8.25 -0.11
CA ARG A 543 2.68 -8.25 0.47
C ARG A 543 1.62 -8.97 -0.39
N PRO A 544 1.56 -8.79 -1.74
CA PRO A 544 0.56 -9.48 -2.57
C PRO A 544 0.72 -11.01 -2.60
N THR A 545 1.87 -11.55 -2.18
CA THR A 545 2.11 -13.00 -2.12
C THR A 545 1.49 -13.64 -0.87
N GLY A 546 1.14 -12.83 0.13
CA GLY A 546 0.66 -13.26 1.44
C GLY A 546 1.78 -13.64 2.42
N ALA A 547 3.06 -13.51 2.04
CA ALA A 547 4.18 -13.65 2.97
C ALA A 547 4.20 -12.45 3.94
N ARG A 548 4.62 -12.70 5.17
CA ARG A 548 4.75 -11.68 6.22
C ARG A 548 6.16 -11.11 6.22
N VAL A 549 6.28 -9.81 6.46
CA VAL A 549 7.56 -9.12 6.57
C VAL A 549 7.67 -8.45 7.92
N GLY A 550 8.78 -8.67 8.62
CA GLY A 550 9.01 -8.10 9.93
C GLY A 550 10.46 -7.64 10.13
N LEU A 551 10.67 -6.95 11.26
CA LEU A 551 12.01 -6.60 11.72
C LEU A 551 12.46 -7.58 12.78
N GLU A 552 13.76 -7.94 12.74
CA GLU A 552 14.45 -8.67 13.80
C GLU A 552 15.44 -7.78 14.54
N HIS A 553 15.83 -8.21 15.73
CA HIS A 553 16.79 -7.52 16.61
C HIS A 553 16.44 -6.05 16.84
N ALA A 554 15.17 -5.76 17.01
CA ALA A 554 14.67 -4.41 17.22
C ALA A 554 14.74 -3.97 18.68
N GLY A 555 15.02 -2.69 18.91
CA GLY A 555 15.05 -2.09 20.25
C GLY A 555 15.97 -0.91 20.39
N GLU A 556 17.02 -0.79 19.58
CA GLU A 556 17.95 0.33 19.67
C GLU A 556 17.51 1.56 18.86
N ARG A 557 16.96 1.33 17.67
CA ARG A 557 16.66 2.37 16.71
C ARG A 557 15.18 2.53 16.41
N ILE A 558 14.32 1.63 16.91
CA ILE A 558 12.90 1.58 16.57
C ILE A 558 12.16 2.91 16.82
N GLY A 559 12.49 3.59 17.92
CA GLY A 559 11.95 4.92 18.24
C GLY A 559 12.49 6.05 17.36
N ARG A 560 13.54 5.80 16.56
CA ARG A 560 14.17 6.76 15.65
C ARG A 560 13.77 6.57 14.19
N ILE A 561 13.09 5.48 13.85
CA ILE A 561 12.59 5.25 12.50
C ILE A 561 11.36 6.13 12.32
N GLU A 562 11.59 7.38 11.89
CA GLU A 562 10.56 8.45 11.79
C GLU A 562 9.33 8.03 10.97
N ARG A 563 9.51 7.09 10.04
CA ARG A 563 8.47 6.66 9.10
C ARG A 563 8.18 5.16 9.23
N LEU A 564 8.35 4.58 10.42
CA LEU A 564 8.15 3.14 10.67
C LEU A 564 6.78 2.65 10.16
N PHE A 565 5.75 3.47 10.33
CA PHE A 565 4.39 3.19 9.86
C PHE A 565 4.27 3.02 8.33
N GLU A 566 5.23 3.56 7.54
CA GLU A 566 5.22 3.43 6.08
C GLU A 566 5.86 2.13 5.58
N LEU A 567 6.58 1.39 6.43
CA LEU A 567 7.21 0.12 6.06
C LEU A 567 6.19 -0.98 5.80
N GLY A 568 4.99 -0.88 6.44
CA GLY A 568 3.95 -1.88 6.29
C GLY A 568 4.35 -3.25 6.84
N LEU A 569 4.95 -3.26 8.02
CA LEU A 569 5.41 -4.47 8.71
C LEU A 569 4.23 -5.25 9.29
N ASP A 570 4.36 -6.58 9.29
CA ASP A 570 3.40 -7.48 9.95
C ASP A 570 3.77 -7.74 11.41
N TYR A 571 5.08 -7.73 11.73
CA TYR A 571 5.59 -8.01 13.07
C TYR A 571 6.97 -7.39 13.30
N VAL A 572 7.35 -7.32 14.58
CA VAL A 572 8.68 -6.88 15.05
C VAL A 572 9.15 -7.83 16.14
N LYS A 573 10.39 -8.29 16.05
CA LYS A 573 11.06 -9.09 17.06
C LYS A 573 11.99 -8.22 17.89
N LEU A 574 11.72 -8.17 19.21
CA LEU A 574 12.52 -7.38 20.15
C LEU A 574 13.79 -8.14 20.52
N ASP A 575 14.92 -7.46 20.43
CA ASP A 575 16.25 -8.03 20.67
C ASP A 575 16.44 -8.53 22.13
N ALA A 576 17.23 -9.58 22.26
CA ALA A 576 17.60 -10.16 23.54
C ALA A 576 18.26 -9.15 24.51
N SER A 577 18.93 -8.12 24.01
CA SER A 577 19.55 -7.08 24.85
C SER A 577 18.56 -6.25 25.68
N ILE A 578 17.30 -6.17 25.20
CA ILE A 578 16.23 -5.41 25.87
C ILE A 578 15.21 -6.32 26.55
N THR A 579 15.12 -7.58 26.19
CA THR A 579 14.15 -8.55 26.75
C THR A 579 14.71 -9.32 27.96
N ARG A 580 16.03 -9.50 28.03
CA ARG A 580 16.71 -10.24 29.10
C ARG A 580 16.76 -9.44 30.40
N ASP A 581 16.61 -10.12 31.54
CA ASP A 581 16.56 -9.56 32.90
C ASP A 581 15.48 -8.49 33.10
N ILE A 582 14.48 -8.45 32.24
CA ILE A 582 13.39 -7.44 32.26
C ILE A 582 12.56 -7.52 33.54
N ALA A 583 12.43 -8.70 34.11
CA ALA A 583 11.70 -8.90 35.39
C ALA A 583 12.32 -8.14 36.57
N ARG A 584 13.59 -7.75 36.47
CA ARG A 584 14.34 -7.06 37.55
C ARG A 584 14.58 -5.58 37.27
N ASP A 585 14.17 -5.08 36.09
CA ASP A 585 14.43 -3.72 35.60
C ASP A 585 13.13 -3.02 35.19
N ALA A 586 12.57 -2.24 36.13
CA ALA A 586 11.31 -1.52 35.90
C ALA A 586 11.41 -0.47 34.78
N ALA A 587 12.59 0.15 34.57
CA ALA A 587 12.78 1.12 33.50
C ALA A 587 12.76 0.43 32.12
N ARG A 588 13.41 -0.73 32.01
CA ARG A 588 13.40 -1.58 30.83
C ARG A 588 12.00 -2.11 30.54
N ALA A 589 11.26 -2.57 31.55
CA ALA A 589 9.87 -2.99 31.42
C ALA A 589 8.98 -1.83 30.92
N GLY A 590 9.17 -0.62 31.43
CA GLY A 590 8.49 0.59 30.97
C GLY A 590 8.80 0.92 29.51
N PHE A 591 10.05 0.79 29.10
CA PHE A 591 10.47 0.97 27.71
C PHE A 591 9.82 -0.06 26.78
N VAL A 592 9.92 -1.36 27.12
CA VAL A 592 9.33 -2.44 26.32
C VAL A 592 7.81 -2.28 26.20
N ASN A 593 7.13 -1.94 27.29
CA ASN A 593 5.69 -1.66 27.26
C ASN A 593 5.36 -0.49 26.29
N GLY A 594 6.15 0.60 26.33
CA GLY A 594 6.00 1.72 25.41
C GLY A 594 6.17 1.31 23.95
N VAL A 595 7.18 0.49 23.64
CA VAL A 595 7.42 -0.07 22.29
C VAL A 595 6.25 -0.94 21.83
N VAL A 596 5.79 -1.86 22.70
CA VAL A 596 4.65 -2.74 22.40
C VAL A 596 3.39 -1.93 22.11
N ALA A 597 3.07 -0.95 22.96
CA ALA A 597 1.91 -0.09 22.76
C ALA A 597 1.98 0.70 21.44
N MET A 598 3.16 1.22 21.10
CA MET A 598 3.40 1.93 19.83
C MET A 598 3.18 1.00 18.64
N LEU A 599 3.77 -0.20 18.64
CA LEU A 599 3.67 -1.16 17.54
C LEU A 599 2.24 -1.71 17.38
N HIS A 600 1.56 -1.99 18.48
CA HIS A 600 0.15 -2.39 18.46
C HIS A 600 -0.77 -1.30 17.88
N SER A 601 -0.44 -0.01 18.10
CA SER A 601 -1.18 1.10 17.47
C SER A 601 -1.10 1.09 15.95
N LEU A 602 -0.08 0.43 15.38
CA LEU A 602 0.11 0.17 13.95
C LEU A 602 -0.39 -1.21 13.51
N SER A 603 -1.04 -1.98 14.38
CA SER A 603 -1.45 -3.36 14.14
C SER A 603 -0.27 -4.31 13.82
N VAL A 604 0.92 -4.00 14.34
CA VAL A 604 2.14 -4.80 14.20
C VAL A 604 2.26 -5.74 15.38
N GLN A 605 2.45 -7.04 15.13
CA GLN A 605 2.69 -8.04 16.18
C GLN A 605 4.07 -7.88 16.80
N VAL A 606 4.20 -8.12 18.10
CA VAL A 606 5.46 -7.99 18.83
C VAL A 606 5.89 -9.33 19.40
N ILE A 607 7.10 -9.75 19.06
CA ILE A 607 7.72 -11.01 19.48
C ILE A 607 8.95 -10.68 20.32
N ALA A 608 9.17 -11.37 21.42
CA ALA A 608 10.36 -11.21 22.24
C ALA A 608 11.37 -12.34 21.96
N GLU A 609 12.62 -11.97 21.67
CA GLU A 609 13.72 -12.89 21.42
C GLU A 609 14.56 -13.17 22.68
N GLY A 610 15.29 -14.29 22.65
CA GLY A 610 16.32 -14.63 23.64
C GLY A 610 15.80 -14.88 25.04
N VAL A 611 14.54 -15.21 25.23
CA VAL A 611 13.92 -15.48 26.54
C VAL A 611 14.56 -16.71 27.17
N ALA A 612 15.35 -16.50 28.24
CA ALA A 612 16.10 -17.55 28.89
C ALA A 612 15.50 -18.00 30.22
N GLN A 613 14.69 -17.18 30.89
CA GLN A 613 14.15 -17.42 32.24
C GLN A 613 12.63 -17.26 32.26
N ALA A 614 11.97 -18.06 33.12
CA ALA A 614 10.52 -17.98 33.28
C ALA A 614 10.05 -16.61 33.79
N GLN A 615 10.82 -15.96 34.68
CA GLN A 615 10.48 -14.66 35.24
C GLN A 615 10.45 -13.55 34.16
N ASP A 616 11.41 -13.60 33.22
CA ASP A 616 11.43 -12.67 32.08
C ASP A 616 10.27 -12.95 31.12
N ALA A 617 9.96 -14.23 30.90
CA ALA A 617 8.80 -14.61 30.08
C ALA A 617 7.50 -14.02 30.65
N ASP A 618 7.28 -14.14 31.97
CA ASP A 618 6.09 -13.59 32.64
C ASP A 618 6.04 -12.06 32.58
N ALA A 619 7.18 -11.38 32.75
CA ALA A 619 7.28 -9.93 32.65
C ALA A 619 7.00 -9.42 31.22
N LEU A 620 7.50 -10.11 30.22
CA LEU A 620 7.23 -9.81 28.80
C LEU A 620 5.75 -9.98 28.45
N TRP A 621 5.09 -11.02 28.98
CA TRP A 621 3.64 -11.16 28.84
C TRP A 621 2.86 -10.02 29.49
N GLN A 622 3.35 -9.47 30.60
CA GLN A 622 2.75 -8.29 31.24
C GLN A 622 2.98 -7.02 30.42
N CYS A 623 4.09 -6.91 29.71
CA CYS A 623 4.36 -5.83 28.76
C CYS A 623 3.50 -5.91 27.50
N GLY A 624 2.77 -7.02 27.28
CA GLY A 624 1.83 -7.17 26.17
C GLY A 624 2.43 -7.75 24.89
N VAL A 625 3.59 -8.44 24.93
CA VAL A 625 4.13 -9.12 23.74
C VAL A 625 3.19 -10.23 23.28
N ASP A 626 3.15 -10.49 21.96
CA ASP A 626 2.23 -11.46 21.35
C ASP A 626 2.82 -12.88 21.31
N ALA A 627 4.17 -12.99 21.24
CA ALA A 627 4.88 -14.26 21.18
C ALA A 627 6.29 -14.13 21.75
N GLN A 628 6.90 -15.27 22.03
CA GLN A 628 8.26 -15.36 22.58
C GLN A 628 9.04 -16.50 21.94
N THR A 629 10.38 -16.32 21.83
CA THR A 629 11.34 -17.34 21.42
C THR A 629 12.60 -17.28 22.29
N GLY A 630 13.32 -18.37 22.38
CA GLY A 630 14.55 -18.46 23.14
C GLY A 630 14.72 -19.80 23.87
N PRO A 631 15.82 -19.97 24.65
CA PRO A 631 16.13 -21.21 25.32
C PRO A 631 15.01 -21.72 26.26
N PHE A 632 14.37 -20.81 27.01
CA PHE A 632 13.25 -21.17 27.89
C PHE A 632 12.05 -21.71 27.10
N VAL A 633 11.71 -21.05 25.99
CA VAL A 633 10.57 -21.45 25.14
C VAL A 633 10.85 -22.77 24.44
N SER A 634 12.10 -22.99 23.99
CA SER A 634 12.53 -24.23 23.32
C SER A 634 12.57 -25.42 24.29
N ALA A 635 12.89 -25.18 25.58
CA ALA A 635 12.90 -26.23 26.61
C ALA A 635 11.50 -26.72 27.01
N GLN A 636 10.45 -25.94 26.72
CA GLN A 636 9.04 -26.35 26.97
C GLN A 636 8.50 -27.36 25.92
N ARG A 637 9.38 -27.99 25.12
CA ARG A 637 9.05 -29.15 24.28
C ARG A 637 8.83 -30.39 25.20
N GLY A 638 7.68 -30.50 25.78
CA GLY A 638 7.22 -31.65 26.50
C GLY A 638 5.81 -31.98 26.06
#